data_227e563a37b239050d3619c948017d73
#
_entry.id   227e563a37b239050d3619c948017d73
#
_cell.length_a   1.000
_cell.length_b   1.000
_cell.length_c   1.000
_cell.angle_alpha   90.00
_cell.angle_beta   90.00
_cell.angle_gamma   90.00
#
_symmetry.space_group_name_H-M   'P 1'
#
loop_
_entity.id
_entity.type
_entity.pdbx_description
1 polymer ?
#
loop_
_entity_poly.entity_id
_entity_poly.type
_entity_poly.pdbx_seq_one_letter_code
_entity_poly.pdbx_strand_id
1 'polypeptide(L)'
;MAQFLGPMTDKQKKKIQACRKAVEQHPQDAEAHFELGLACRKGKCWKEAAQAYEISIRLNPKNKKAMHGLAISYRKLKRYVDSITICQGILQLDPDYAKVYFNLGLVYEEQGDWDKAIAQHRKAIDLNPDDYMVHYNLARAYDAVKDGSKAIEHLRKAESIAKKENDEKAKNESKNLLLALLHKYNE
;
A
#
# COMPACT_ATOMS: atom_id res chain seq x y z
N MET A 1 2.65 14.86 9.84
CA MET A 1 1.64 15.83 9.32
C MET A 1 0.48 15.03 8.73
N ALA A 2 -0.74 15.24 9.24
CA ALA A 2 -1.94 14.62 8.66
C ALA A 2 -2.13 15.24 7.27
N GLN A 3 -1.98 14.43 6.22
CA GLN A 3 -2.40 14.84 4.88
C GLN A 3 -3.89 15.23 4.95
N PHE A 4 -4.19 16.50 4.72
CA PHE A 4 -5.54 16.99 4.49
C PHE A 4 -6.09 16.25 3.27
N LEU A 5 -6.73 15.13 3.52
CA LEU A 5 -7.39 14.34 2.50
C LEU A 5 -8.72 15.06 2.21
N GLY A 6 -8.77 15.77 1.10
CA GLY A 6 -10.00 16.46 0.66
C GLY A 6 -11.22 15.54 0.66
N PRO A 7 -12.44 16.12 0.70
CA PRO A 7 -13.68 15.35 0.69
C PRO A 7 -13.77 14.48 -0.56
N MET A 8 -14.44 13.33 -0.42
CA MET A 8 -14.70 12.40 -1.54
C MET A 8 -15.36 13.14 -2.71
N THR A 9 -14.82 12.96 -3.91
CA THR A 9 -15.36 13.62 -5.12
C THR A 9 -16.72 13.04 -5.49
N ASP A 10 -17.53 13.81 -6.21
CA ASP A 10 -18.85 13.33 -6.66
C ASP A 10 -18.74 12.14 -7.61
N LYS A 11 -17.66 12.06 -8.40
CA LYS A 11 -17.35 10.88 -9.23
C LYS A 11 -17.14 9.63 -8.38
N GLN A 12 -16.43 9.75 -7.26
CA GLN A 12 -16.21 8.63 -6.33
C GLN A 12 -17.52 8.20 -5.65
N LYS A 13 -18.33 9.15 -5.19
CA LYS A 13 -19.66 8.87 -4.60
C LYS A 13 -20.57 8.15 -5.59
N LYS A 14 -20.67 8.63 -6.83
CA LYS A 14 -21.46 8.00 -7.90
C LYS A 14 -20.99 6.57 -8.18
N LYS A 15 -19.67 6.33 -8.25
CA LYS A 15 -19.11 4.98 -8.47
C LYS A 15 -19.45 4.04 -7.31
N ILE A 16 -19.29 4.46 -6.06
CA ILE A 16 -19.67 3.65 -4.89
C ILE A 16 -21.16 3.31 -4.93
N GLN A 17 -22.04 4.30 -5.21
CA GLN A 17 -23.47 4.07 -5.29
C GLN A 17 -23.86 3.08 -6.40
N ALA A 18 -23.21 3.14 -7.54
CA ALA A 18 -23.39 2.18 -8.62
C ALA A 18 -22.97 0.76 -8.21
N CYS A 19 -21.83 0.63 -7.51
CA CYS A 19 -21.38 -0.68 -7.01
C CYS A 19 -22.31 -1.24 -5.92
N ARG A 20 -22.86 -0.40 -5.04
CA ARG A 20 -23.88 -0.84 -4.05
C ARG A 20 -25.10 -1.43 -4.73
N LYS A 21 -25.65 -0.73 -5.75
CA LYS A 21 -26.79 -1.26 -6.53
C LYS A 21 -26.47 -2.60 -7.21
N ALA A 22 -25.25 -2.77 -7.74
CA ALA A 22 -24.83 -4.04 -8.34
C ALA A 22 -24.82 -5.18 -7.30
N VAL A 23 -24.32 -4.92 -6.10
CA VAL A 23 -24.32 -5.90 -4.99
C VAL A 23 -25.76 -6.22 -4.53
N GLU A 24 -26.66 -5.23 -4.47
CA GLU A 24 -28.07 -5.45 -4.15
C GLU A 24 -28.77 -6.34 -5.17
N GLN A 25 -28.45 -6.17 -6.46
CA GLN A 25 -28.98 -6.98 -7.55
C GLN A 25 -28.37 -8.38 -7.61
N HIS A 26 -27.11 -8.51 -7.26
CA HIS A 26 -26.33 -9.75 -7.36
C HIS A 26 -25.55 -10.03 -6.05
N PRO A 27 -26.23 -10.36 -4.94
CA PRO A 27 -25.61 -10.46 -3.61
C PRO A 27 -24.63 -11.65 -3.48
N GLN A 28 -24.69 -12.63 -4.38
CA GLN A 28 -23.79 -13.78 -4.42
C GLN A 28 -22.68 -13.64 -5.49
N ASP A 29 -22.52 -12.46 -6.08
CA ASP A 29 -21.46 -12.19 -7.05
C ASP A 29 -20.21 -11.68 -6.34
N ALA A 30 -19.16 -12.53 -6.31
CA ALA A 30 -17.88 -12.19 -5.71
C ALA A 30 -17.22 -10.97 -6.37
N GLU A 31 -17.39 -10.79 -7.69
CA GLU A 31 -16.81 -9.67 -8.42
C GLU A 31 -17.54 -8.36 -8.11
N ALA A 32 -18.86 -8.37 -7.98
CA ALA A 32 -19.63 -7.20 -7.57
C ALA A 32 -19.15 -6.68 -6.18
N HIS A 33 -18.95 -7.58 -5.24
CA HIS A 33 -18.38 -7.23 -3.92
C HIS A 33 -16.93 -6.75 -4.00
N PHE A 34 -16.08 -7.35 -4.86
CA PHE A 34 -14.72 -6.87 -5.09
C PHE A 34 -14.71 -5.45 -5.64
N GLU A 35 -15.52 -5.15 -6.65
CA GLU A 35 -15.64 -3.81 -7.24
C GLU A 35 -16.17 -2.78 -6.24
N LEU A 36 -17.12 -3.13 -5.37
CA LEU A 36 -17.56 -2.28 -4.28
C LEU A 36 -16.39 -1.98 -3.32
N GLY A 37 -15.67 -3.01 -2.90
CA GLY A 37 -14.49 -2.86 -2.06
C GLY A 37 -13.44 -1.94 -2.67
N LEU A 38 -13.18 -2.09 -3.98
CA LEU A 38 -12.24 -1.25 -4.73
C LEU A 38 -12.71 0.21 -4.81
N ALA A 39 -13.99 0.44 -5.08
CA ALA A 39 -14.58 1.79 -5.12
C ALA A 39 -14.52 2.47 -3.74
N CYS A 40 -14.90 1.76 -2.69
CA CYS A 40 -14.84 2.24 -1.31
C CYS A 40 -13.40 2.52 -0.87
N ARG A 41 -12.43 1.64 -1.22
CA ARG A 41 -11.01 1.87 -0.94
C ARG A 41 -10.48 3.13 -1.62
N LYS A 42 -10.84 3.37 -2.89
CA LYS A 42 -10.49 4.62 -3.61
C LYS A 42 -11.14 5.86 -2.97
N GLY A 43 -12.36 5.71 -2.44
CA GLY A 43 -13.05 6.74 -1.68
C GLY A 43 -12.63 6.85 -0.21
N LYS A 44 -11.69 6.02 0.26
CA LYS A 44 -11.19 5.96 1.65
C LYS A 44 -12.25 5.57 2.69
N CYS A 45 -13.33 4.93 2.25
CA CYS A 45 -14.36 4.32 3.10
C CYS A 45 -13.87 2.95 3.61
N TRP A 46 -12.83 2.96 4.45
CA TRP A 46 -12.07 1.75 4.79
C TRP A 46 -12.90 0.64 5.43
N LYS A 47 -13.88 0.98 6.28
CA LYS A 47 -14.77 0.00 6.93
C LYS A 47 -15.63 -0.74 5.90
N GLU A 48 -16.30 0.00 5.02
CA GLU A 48 -17.13 -0.58 3.97
C GLU A 48 -16.29 -1.34 2.93
N ALA A 49 -15.10 -0.84 2.61
CA ALA A 49 -14.16 -1.55 1.75
C ALA A 49 -13.78 -2.91 2.34
N ALA A 50 -13.46 -2.96 3.64
CA ALA A 50 -13.15 -4.22 4.31
C ALA A 50 -14.31 -5.20 4.26
N GLN A 51 -15.53 -4.77 4.60
CA GLN A 51 -16.73 -5.61 4.56
C GLN A 51 -17.00 -6.18 3.16
N ALA A 52 -16.89 -5.35 2.13
CA ALA A 52 -17.09 -5.78 0.76
C ALA A 52 -16.03 -6.81 0.32
N TYR A 53 -14.74 -6.58 0.66
CA TYR A 53 -13.68 -7.55 0.38
C TYR A 53 -13.85 -8.86 1.16
N GLU A 54 -14.28 -8.82 2.42
CA GLU A 54 -14.57 -10.01 3.23
C GLU A 54 -15.62 -10.90 2.56
N ILE A 55 -16.70 -10.30 2.04
CA ILE A 55 -17.73 -11.04 1.32
C ILE A 55 -17.19 -11.58 0.00
N SER A 56 -16.46 -10.77 -0.77
CA SER A 56 -15.81 -11.21 -2.01
C SER A 56 -14.92 -12.44 -1.79
N ILE A 57 -14.10 -12.43 -0.73
CA ILE A 57 -13.20 -13.53 -0.39
C ILE A 57 -13.96 -14.77 0.09
N ARG A 58 -15.07 -14.59 0.82
CA ARG A 58 -15.94 -15.71 1.23
C ARG A 58 -16.53 -16.43 0.01
N LEU A 59 -16.93 -15.67 -1.01
CA LEU A 59 -17.48 -16.18 -2.27
C LEU A 59 -16.39 -16.74 -3.20
N ASN A 60 -15.21 -16.14 -3.21
CA ASN A 60 -14.05 -16.57 -3.98
C ASN A 60 -12.76 -16.50 -3.14
N PRO A 61 -12.42 -17.56 -2.40
CA PRO A 61 -11.28 -17.59 -1.49
C PRO A 61 -9.89 -17.45 -2.16
N LYS A 62 -9.82 -17.65 -3.48
CA LYS A 62 -8.55 -17.55 -4.22
C LYS A 62 -8.32 -16.17 -4.85
N ASN A 63 -9.19 -15.21 -4.62
CA ASN A 63 -9.03 -13.86 -5.14
C ASN A 63 -7.97 -13.07 -4.37
N LYS A 64 -6.69 -13.24 -4.75
CA LYS A 64 -5.55 -12.53 -4.16
C LYS A 64 -5.69 -11.01 -4.21
N LYS A 65 -6.38 -10.45 -5.24
CA LYS A 65 -6.58 -8.99 -5.34
C LYS A 65 -7.55 -8.49 -4.27
N ALA A 66 -8.63 -9.24 -3.99
CA ALA A 66 -9.57 -8.93 -2.92
C ALA A 66 -8.88 -9.04 -1.55
N MET A 67 -8.13 -10.12 -1.30
CA MET A 67 -7.34 -10.29 -0.08
C MET A 67 -6.35 -9.14 0.12
N HIS A 68 -5.61 -8.71 -0.92
CA HIS A 68 -4.70 -7.58 -0.83
C HIS A 68 -5.45 -6.26 -0.54
N GLY A 69 -6.62 -6.04 -1.17
CA GLY A 69 -7.49 -4.91 -0.87
C GLY A 69 -7.97 -4.89 0.59
N LEU A 70 -8.32 -6.06 1.13
CA LEU A 70 -8.69 -6.24 2.54
C LEU A 70 -7.53 -5.94 3.48
N ALA A 71 -6.34 -6.48 3.20
CA ALA A 71 -5.13 -6.22 4.01
C ALA A 71 -4.81 -4.72 4.09
N ILE A 72 -4.90 -3.99 2.98
CA ILE A 72 -4.74 -2.53 2.97
C ILE A 72 -5.82 -1.85 3.81
N SER A 73 -7.08 -2.28 3.69
CA SER A 73 -8.20 -1.70 4.43
C SER A 73 -8.03 -1.90 5.94
N TYR A 74 -7.63 -3.10 6.38
CA TYR A 74 -7.32 -3.39 7.77
C TYR A 74 -6.16 -2.54 8.30
N ARG A 75 -5.06 -2.39 7.54
CA ARG A 75 -3.96 -1.50 7.91
C ARG A 75 -4.45 -0.06 8.11
N LYS A 76 -5.27 0.46 7.18
CA LYS A 76 -5.83 1.82 7.29
C LYS A 76 -6.79 2.00 8.47
N LEU A 77 -7.42 0.92 8.93
CA LEU A 77 -8.21 0.85 10.15
C LEU A 77 -7.36 0.58 11.41
N LYS A 78 -6.03 0.50 11.28
CA LYS A 78 -5.07 0.14 12.34
C LYS A 78 -5.29 -1.27 12.92
N ARG A 79 -5.99 -2.14 12.19
CA ARG A 79 -6.16 -3.56 12.50
C ARG A 79 -4.94 -4.33 11.97
N TYR A 80 -3.77 -4.08 12.56
CA TYR A 80 -2.50 -4.56 12.03
C TYR A 80 -2.38 -6.09 12.05
N VAL A 81 -2.84 -6.74 13.11
CA VAL A 81 -2.82 -8.21 13.21
C VAL A 81 -3.64 -8.84 12.10
N ASP A 82 -4.84 -8.32 11.85
CA ASP A 82 -5.70 -8.83 10.77
C ASP A 82 -5.06 -8.60 9.41
N SER A 83 -4.45 -7.42 9.18
CA SER A 83 -3.73 -7.13 7.94
C SER A 83 -2.59 -8.13 7.70
N ILE A 84 -1.78 -8.43 8.73
CA ILE A 84 -0.69 -9.40 8.65
C ILE A 84 -1.21 -10.80 8.34
N THR A 85 -2.28 -11.23 9.01
CA THR A 85 -2.91 -12.54 8.80
C THR A 85 -3.37 -12.72 7.35
N ILE A 86 -4.05 -11.70 6.78
CA ILE A 86 -4.45 -11.74 5.37
C ILE A 86 -3.23 -11.77 4.44
N CYS A 87 -2.19 -10.99 4.72
CA CYS A 87 -0.95 -11.01 3.96
C CYS A 87 -0.30 -12.40 3.96
N GLN A 88 -0.24 -13.05 5.12
CA GLN A 88 0.28 -14.43 5.23
C GLN A 88 -0.54 -15.41 4.40
N GLY A 89 -1.86 -15.29 4.41
CA GLY A 89 -2.74 -16.10 3.56
C GLY A 89 -2.47 -15.90 2.07
N ILE A 90 -2.18 -14.68 1.62
CA ILE A 90 -1.79 -14.44 0.22
C ILE A 90 -0.45 -15.11 -0.09
N LEU A 91 0.54 -15.00 0.79
CA LEU A 91 1.87 -15.59 0.57
C LEU A 91 1.87 -17.11 0.58
N GLN A 92 0.89 -17.76 1.21
CA GLN A 92 0.67 -19.20 1.07
C GLN A 92 0.17 -19.59 -0.34
N LEU A 93 -0.59 -18.70 -0.99
CA LEU A 93 -1.09 -18.90 -2.35
C LEU A 93 -0.07 -18.47 -3.42
N ASP A 94 0.71 -17.45 -3.13
CA ASP A 94 1.66 -16.82 -4.04
C ASP A 94 2.80 -16.19 -3.24
N PRO A 95 3.90 -16.93 -3.02
CA PRO A 95 5.05 -16.43 -2.26
C PRO A 95 5.74 -15.22 -2.90
N ASP A 96 5.58 -15.02 -4.21
CA ASP A 96 6.24 -13.96 -4.98
C ASP A 96 5.36 -12.72 -5.20
N TYR A 97 4.28 -12.59 -4.42
CA TYR A 97 3.40 -11.43 -4.54
C TYR A 97 4.02 -10.18 -3.89
N ALA A 98 4.91 -9.48 -4.62
CA ALA A 98 5.69 -8.33 -4.13
C ALA A 98 4.88 -7.28 -3.35
N LYS A 99 3.66 -6.97 -3.81
CA LYS A 99 2.77 -5.97 -3.17
C LYS A 99 2.40 -6.33 -1.73
N VAL A 100 2.41 -7.60 -1.37
CA VAL A 100 2.14 -8.04 0.02
C VAL A 100 3.30 -7.71 0.92
N TYR A 101 4.53 -7.97 0.48
CA TYR A 101 5.72 -7.59 1.25
C TYR A 101 5.79 -6.08 1.46
N PHE A 102 5.47 -5.29 0.43
CA PHE A 102 5.36 -3.84 0.59
C PHE A 102 4.31 -3.45 1.63
N ASN A 103 3.10 -4.05 1.60
CA ASN A 103 2.06 -3.74 2.61
C ASN A 103 2.48 -4.17 4.02
N LEU A 104 3.17 -5.32 4.18
CA LEU A 104 3.74 -5.74 5.47
C LEU A 104 4.78 -4.74 5.98
N GLY A 105 5.66 -4.26 5.11
CA GLY A 105 6.60 -3.20 5.45
C GLY A 105 5.90 -1.96 6.00
N LEU A 106 4.86 -1.50 5.31
CA LEU A 106 4.05 -0.36 5.77
C LEU A 106 3.33 -0.62 7.10
N VAL A 107 2.88 -1.86 7.36
CA VAL A 107 2.30 -2.24 8.66
C VAL A 107 3.34 -2.11 9.76
N TYR A 108 4.54 -2.63 9.55
CA TYR A 108 5.61 -2.56 10.54
C TYR A 108 6.13 -1.12 10.75
N GLU A 109 6.21 -0.28 9.69
CA GLU A 109 6.48 1.16 9.84
C GLU A 109 5.45 1.84 10.76
N GLU A 110 4.15 1.58 10.53
CA GLU A 110 3.06 2.16 11.33
C GLU A 110 3.07 1.67 12.79
N GLN A 111 3.71 0.52 13.07
CA GLN A 111 3.96 -0.01 14.42
C GLN A 111 5.28 0.48 15.04
N GLY A 112 6.15 1.14 14.25
CA GLY A 112 7.48 1.58 14.67
C GLY A 112 8.55 0.48 14.67
N ASP A 113 8.25 -0.70 14.13
CA ASP A 113 9.19 -1.82 14.01
C ASP A 113 9.97 -1.70 12.68
N TRP A 114 10.94 -0.79 12.70
CA TRP A 114 11.69 -0.42 11.50
C TRP A 114 12.54 -1.55 10.93
N ASP A 115 13.08 -2.43 11.77
CA ASP A 115 13.88 -3.57 11.31
C ASP A 115 13.03 -4.55 10.50
N LYS A 116 11.82 -4.87 10.98
CA LYS A 116 10.89 -5.69 10.22
C LYS A 116 10.40 -4.98 8.96
N ALA A 117 10.15 -3.67 9.02
CA ALA A 117 9.78 -2.89 7.84
C ALA A 117 10.86 -2.98 6.75
N ILE A 118 12.12 -2.76 7.10
CA ILE A 118 13.28 -2.90 6.20
C ILE A 118 13.32 -4.30 5.58
N ALA A 119 13.19 -5.34 6.40
CA ALA A 119 13.21 -6.72 5.92
C ALA A 119 12.12 -7.00 4.88
N GLN A 120 10.89 -6.49 5.10
CA GLN A 120 9.80 -6.69 4.16
C GLN A 120 9.96 -5.85 2.88
N HIS A 121 10.37 -4.59 2.99
CA HIS A 121 10.63 -3.75 1.82
C HIS A 121 11.76 -4.30 0.96
N ARG A 122 12.81 -4.88 1.55
CA ARG A 122 13.87 -5.56 0.77
C ARG A 122 13.32 -6.72 -0.02
N LYS A 123 12.49 -7.59 0.57
CA LYS A 123 11.82 -8.67 -0.17
C LYS A 123 10.95 -8.14 -1.32
N ALA A 124 10.25 -7.02 -1.11
CA ALA A 124 9.47 -6.41 -2.17
C ALA A 124 10.35 -5.92 -3.33
N ILE A 125 11.55 -5.36 -3.05
CA ILE A 125 12.53 -4.92 -4.06
C ILE A 125 13.16 -6.12 -4.78
N ASP A 126 13.49 -7.18 -4.07
CA ASP A 126 14.06 -8.40 -4.68
C ASP A 126 13.09 -8.98 -5.74
N LEU A 127 11.78 -8.85 -5.52
CA LEU A 127 10.73 -9.29 -6.45
C LEU A 127 10.36 -8.24 -7.52
N ASN A 128 10.47 -6.97 -7.22
CA ASN A 128 10.19 -5.86 -8.14
C ASN A 128 11.17 -4.71 -7.89
N PRO A 129 12.34 -4.72 -8.56
CA PRO A 129 13.40 -3.74 -8.35
C PRO A 129 13.09 -2.32 -8.80
N ASP A 130 12.11 -2.14 -9.70
CA ASP A 130 11.78 -0.85 -10.32
C ASP A 130 10.53 -0.20 -9.69
N ASP A 131 10.19 -0.54 -8.44
CA ASP A 131 9.10 0.13 -7.71
C ASP A 131 9.65 1.30 -6.88
N TYR A 132 9.45 2.53 -7.37
CA TYR A 132 9.95 3.73 -6.68
C TYR A 132 9.36 3.89 -5.27
N MET A 133 8.10 3.47 -5.06
CA MET A 133 7.46 3.60 -3.75
C MET A 133 8.13 2.73 -2.70
N VAL A 134 8.56 1.53 -3.10
CA VAL A 134 9.28 0.62 -2.19
C VAL A 134 10.64 1.20 -1.84
N HIS A 135 11.39 1.70 -2.82
CA HIS A 135 12.66 2.39 -2.56
C HIS A 135 12.50 3.62 -1.67
N TYR A 136 11.49 4.44 -1.92
CA TYR A 136 11.20 5.62 -1.11
C TYR A 136 10.88 5.26 0.35
N ASN A 137 10.04 4.25 0.60
CA ASN A 137 9.71 3.84 1.96
C ASN A 137 10.88 3.13 2.64
N LEU A 138 11.66 2.32 1.91
CA LEU A 138 12.86 1.71 2.45
C LEU A 138 13.89 2.77 2.88
N ALA A 139 14.04 3.85 2.12
CA ALA A 139 14.89 4.98 2.51
C ALA A 139 14.41 5.64 3.81
N ARG A 140 13.09 5.84 3.96
CA ARG A 140 12.51 6.36 5.21
C ARG A 140 12.76 5.43 6.41
N ALA A 141 12.66 4.12 6.17
CA ALA A 141 12.92 3.13 7.21
C ALA A 141 14.41 3.14 7.63
N TYR A 142 15.34 3.26 6.67
CA TYR A 142 16.77 3.42 6.97
C TYR A 142 17.08 4.74 7.70
N ASP A 143 16.42 5.84 7.32
CA ASP A 143 16.56 7.12 8.06
C ASP A 143 16.08 6.99 9.51
N ALA A 144 15.00 6.25 9.75
CA ALA A 144 14.48 6.02 11.10
C ALA A 144 15.47 5.26 12.01
N VAL A 145 16.23 4.32 11.43
CA VAL A 145 17.31 3.60 12.13
C VAL A 145 18.68 4.30 12.03
N LYS A 146 18.71 5.54 11.52
CA LYS A 146 19.90 6.40 11.39
C LYS A 146 20.98 5.85 10.43
N ASP A 147 20.62 5.00 9.51
CA ASP A 147 21.51 4.56 8.41
C ASP A 147 21.36 5.52 7.22
N GLY A 148 22.01 6.69 7.34
CA GLY A 148 21.91 7.77 6.34
C GLY A 148 22.42 7.36 4.97
N SER A 149 23.50 6.59 4.91
CA SER A 149 24.10 6.14 3.66
C SER A 149 23.12 5.30 2.82
N LYS A 150 22.47 4.29 3.43
CA LYS A 150 21.45 3.50 2.73
C LYS A 150 20.19 4.29 2.43
N ALA A 151 19.78 5.20 3.32
CA ALA A 151 18.63 6.06 3.06
C ALA A 151 18.83 6.92 1.80
N ILE A 152 20.00 7.54 1.66
CA ILE A 152 20.38 8.35 0.49
C ILE A 152 20.47 7.49 -0.78
N GLU A 153 21.11 6.30 -0.70
CA GLU A 153 21.21 5.37 -1.82
C GLU A 153 19.81 5.03 -2.39
N HIS A 154 18.88 4.64 -1.51
CA HIS A 154 17.55 4.25 -1.94
C HIS A 154 16.71 5.42 -2.46
N LEU A 155 16.88 6.65 -1.94
CA LEU A 155 16.22 7.82 -2.50
C LEU A 155 16.73 8.18 -3.88
N ARG A 156 18.02 8.05 -4.14
CA ARG A 156 18.57 8.23 -5.51
C ARG A 156 17.97 7.22 -6.50
N LYS A 157 17.76 5.96 -6.07
CA LYS A 157 17.08 4.94 -6.88
C LYS A 157 15.61 5.33 -7.12
N ALA A 158 14.87 5.72 -6.08
CA ALA A 158 13.49 6.16 -6.21
C ALA A 158 13.33 7.35 -7.18
N GLU A 159 14.18 8.38 -7.06
CA GLU A 159 14.20 9.53 -7.97
C GLU A 159 14.48 9.10 -9.42
N SER A 160 15.47 8.23 -9.62
CA SER A 160 15.83 7.73 -10.95
C SER A 160 14.69 6.96 -11.62
N ILE A 161 13.99 6.09 -10.85
CA ILE A 161 12.85 5.31 -11.35
C ILE A 161 11.70 6.27 -11.69
N ALA A 162 11.33 7.17 -10.80
CA ALA A 162 10.27 8.15 -11.03
C ALA A 162 10.54 9.04 -12.26
N LYS A 163 11.82 9.39 -12.51
CA LYS A 163 12.24 10.11 -13.70
C LYS A 163 12.02 9.28 -14.98
N LYS A 164 12.34 8.00 -14.97
CA LYS A 164 12.11 7.09 -16.12
C LYS A 164 10.63 6.92 -16.42
N GLU A 165 9.79 6.89 -15.38
CA GLU A 165 8.34 6.74 -15.48
C GLU A 165 7.62 8.06 -15.82
N ASN A 166 8.35 9.18 -15.92
CA ASN A 166 7.81 10.54 -16.09
C ASN A 166 6.81 10.93 -14.98
N ASP A 167 6.96 10.38 -13.76
CA ASP A 167 6.19 10.78 -12.59
C ASP A 167 6.86 11.97 -11.90
N GLU A 168 6.53 13.18 -12.35
CA GLU A 168 7.10 14.42 -11.79
C GLU A 168 6.77 14.60 -10.29
N LYS A 169 5.64 14.07 -9.83
CA LYS A 169 5.29 14.14 -8.41
C LYS A 169 6.20 13.26 -7.57
N ALA A 170 6.32 11.98 -7.94
CA ALA A 170 7.20 11.04 -7.25
C ALA A 170 8.67 11.48 -7.27
N LYS A 171 9.13 11.99 -8.42
CA LYS A 171 10.46 12.57 -8.60
C LYS A 171 10.71 13.73 -7.63
N ASN A 172 9.78 14.68 -7.55
CA ASN A 172 9.92 15.83 -6.66
C ASN A 172 9.86 15.43 -5.18
N GLU A 173 8.98 14.50 -4.80
CA GLU A 173 8.92 13.96 -3.44
C GLU A 173 10.25 13.30 -3.04
N SER A 174 10.79 12.44 -3.91
CA SER A 174 12.07 11.76 -3.67
C SER A 174 13.24 12.75 -3.59
N LYS A 175 13.29 13.74 -4.50
CA LYS A 175 14.33 14.78 -4.52
C LYS A 175 14.30 15.64 -3.25
N ASN A 176 13.12 16.07 -2.81
CA ASN A 176 13.01 16.92 -1.61
C ASN A 176 13.49 16.17 -0.35
N LEU A 177 13.12 14.89 -0.22
CA LEU A 177 13.58 14.09 0.91
C LEU A 177 15.10 13.82 0.79
N LEU A 178 15.60 13.56 -0.42
CA LEU A 178 17.04 13.38 -0.66
C LEU A 178 17.86 14.60 -0.21
N LEU A 179 17.46 15.79 -0.62
CA LEU A 179 18.13 17.03 -0.19
C LEU A 179 18.12 17.22 1.32
N ALA A 180 16.99 16.89 1.98
CA ALA A 180 16.88 16.95 3.43
C ALA A 180 17.84 15.96 4.12
N LEU A 181 17.99 14.73 3.59
CA LEU A 181 18.90 13.74 4.17
C LEU A 181 20.37 14.06 3.90
N LEU A 182 20.73 14.56 2.72
CA LEU A 182 22.08 15.03 2.44
C LEU A 182 22.50 16.11 3.42
N HIS A 183 21.64 17.07 3.70
CA HIS A 183 21.90 18.09 4.73
C HIS A 183 21.99 17.51 6.16
N LYS A 184 21.10 16.56 6.50
CA LYS A 184 21.05 15.91 7.82
C LYS A 184 22.32 15.11 8.14
N TYR A 185 22.87 14.43 7.13
CA TYR A 185 24.03 13.55 7.27
C TYR A 185 25.33 14.20 6.82
N ASN A 186 25.31 15.52 6.50
CA ASN A 186 26.48 16.30 6.06
C ASN A 186 27.19 15.75 4.82
N GLU A 187 26.42 15.26 3.87
CA GLU A 187 26.92 14.83 2.54
C GLU A 187 26.71 15.91 1.46
#